data_6c86be744edf99d0d7fb665ab16fbe09
#
_entry.id   6c86be744edf99d0d7fb665ab16fbe09
#
_cell.length_a   1.000
_cell.length_b   1.000
_cell.length_c   1.000
_cell.angle_alpha   90.00
_cell.angle_beta   90.00
_cell.angle_gamma   90.00
#
_symmetry.space_group_name_H-M   'P 1'
#
loop_
_entity.id
_entity.type
_entity.pdbx_description
1 polymer ?
#
loop_
_entity_poly.entity_id
_entity_poly.type
_entity_poly.pdbx_seq_one_letter_code
_entity_poly.pdbx_strand_id
1 'polypeptide(L)'
;MDYGPAIENLNYSTGRLMVDKPTKYPGTDIDVFNSDLTYQGVITMRRAIMGSRNTTAVQTFDEVGKENIMPFIKGLGIDYKNLEASNAISSNTSDVDGDKYGISSLKLAAAYAAFANNGIYNKPYYVNKVVFNDGTSVDYQPDGKRAMKDSTAYMMTDMLKDVLNGGTGFNGAIPGLIQAAKTGTSNYTDEDLARMGTTEKGIAPDSTFVGYTTHYAVSVWTGYNDRNTPIYQEYYGIASDVYREIMSYLSQNVSNDDWVQPDSVVRVGNELYVKDAYEVQNVQVLPSTTSSAPQPESSSTVESSSTKEAESSSSSSSESAPSSSEAPPSTEQPASSSSAEQPATSEQPPEPSSSSSQEPPQPPESSSKPDENKAA
;
A
#
# COMPACT_ATOMS: atom_id res chain seq x y z
N MET A 1 0.53 -7.02 -5.13
CA MET A 1 0.81 -7.97 -6.23
C MET A 1 1.86 -7.44 -7.21
N ASP A 2 2.11 -6.13 -7.24
CA ASP A 2 2.95 -5.52 -8.26
C ASP A 2 4.36 -5.26 -7.75
N TYR A 3 4.54 -4.30 -6.87
CA TYR A 3 5.86 -3.84 -6.42
C TYR A 3 6.63 -4.84 -5.54
N GLY A 4 5.94 -5.63 -4.69
CA GLY A 4 6.59 -6.67 -3.88
C GLY A 4 7.30 -7.71 -4.75
N PRO A 5 6.60 -8.39 -5.68
CA PRO A 5 7.24 -9.30 -6.62
C PRO A 5 8.29 -8.64 -7.53
N ALA A 6 8.13 -7.34 -7.86
CA ALA A 6 9.12 -6.60 -8.64
C ALA A 6 10.46 -6.45 -7.89
N ILE A 7 10.40 -6.14 -6.58
CA ILE A 7 11.60 -6.12 -5.73
C ILE A 7 12.17 -7.53 -5.58
N GLU A 8 11.30 -8.51 -5.30
CA GLU A 8 11.69 -9.90 -5.01
C GLU A 8 12.42 -10.56 -6.17
N ASN A 9 11.90 -10.40 -7.39
CA ASN A 9 12.34 -11.16 -8.55
C ASN A 9 13.17 -10.33 -9.54
N LEU A 10 12.93 -9.02 -9.63
CA LEU A 10 13.60 -8.13 -10.59
C LEU A 10 14.60 -7.18 -9.90
N ASN A 11 14.76 -7.27 -8.57
CA ASN A 11 15.62 -6.41 -7.77
C ASN A 11 15.34 -4.90 -7.99
N TYR A 12 14.06 -4.52 -8.16
CA TYR A 12 13.71 -3.12 -8.31
C TYR A 12 14.04 -2.33 -7.05
N SER A 13 14.60 -1.13 -7.24
CA SER A 13 14.81 -0.18 -6.15
C SER A 13 13.54 0.63 -5.89
N THR A 14 13.40 1.21 -4.70
CA THR A 14 12.31 2.14 -4.40
C THR A 14 12.38 3.41 -5.25
N GLY A 15 13.58 3.75 -5.72
CA GLY A 15 13.87 4.86 -6.63
C GLY A 15 13.73 4.54 -8.12
N ARG A 16 13.34 3.32 -8.50
CA ARG A 16 13.12 2.99 -9.92
C ARG A 16 12.17 4.00 -10.54
N LEU A 17 12.60 4.61 -11.65
CA LEU A 17 11.78 5.52 -12.41
C LEU A 17 10.72 4.75 -13.20
N MET A 18 9.50 5.23 -13.09
CA MET A 18 8.30 4.73 -13.73
C MET A 18 7.61 5.88 -14.47
N VAL A 19 6.79 5.57 -15.45
CA VAL A 19 6.07 6.59 -16.22
C VAL A 19 4.58 6.48 -15.97
N ASP A 20 4.05 7.38 -15.17
CA ASP A 20 2.61 7.53 -14.94
C ASP A 20 1.99 8.30 -16.12
N LYS A 21 1.38 7.56 -17.02
CA LYS A 21 0.81 8.03 -18.32
C LYS A 21 -0.45 7.27 -18.65
N PRO A 22 -1.26 7.73 -19.62
CA PRO A 22 -2.35 6.92 -20.20
C PRO A 22 -1.86 5.53 -20.55
N THR A 23 -2.56 4.51 -20.04
CA THR A 23 -2.14 3.10 -20.09
C THR A 23 -3.37 2.25 -20.33
N LYS A 24 -3.22 1.13 -21.03
CA LYS A 24 -4.25 0.11 -21.19
C LYS A 24 -3.85 -1.15 -20.43
N TYR A 25 -4.84 -1.99 -20.08
CA TYR A 25 -4.52 -3.32 -19.61
C TYR A 25 -3.82 -4.13 -20.71
N PRO A 26 -2.74 -4.85 -20.39
CA PRO A 26 -1.98 -5.63 -21.36
C PRO A 26 -2.84 -6.56 -22.19
N GLY A 27 -2.69 -6.49 -23.52
CA GLY A 27 -3.43 -7.32 -24.46
C GLY A 27 -4.90 -6.92 -24.68
N THR A 28 -5.33 -5.76 -24.20
CA THR A 28 -6.71 -5.28 -24.33
C THR A 28 -6.78 -3.84 -24.85
N ASP A 29 -7.96 -3.38 -25.23
CA ASP A 29 -8.27 -1.99 -25.55
C ASP A 29 -8.85 -1.20 -24.38
N ILE A 30 -8.88 -1.78 -23.16
CA ILE A 30 -9.47 -1.18 -21.96
C ILE A 30 -8.47 -0.24 -21.29
N ASP A 31 -8.85 1.02 -21.11
CA ASP A 31 -8.04 2.04 -20.49
C ASP A 31 -7.94 1.86 -18.96
N VAL A 32 -6.78 2.18 -18.42
CA VAL A 32 -6.50 2.23 -16.98
C VAL A 32 -6.45 3.68 -16.54
N PHE A 33 -7.28 4.04 -15.57
CA PHE A 33 -7.33 5.38 -15.00
C PHE A 33 -6.77 5.40 -13.59
N ASN A 34 -6.07 6.46 -13.24
CA ASN A 34 -5.79 6.79 -11.85
C ASN A 34 -7.05 7.34 -11.18
N SER A 35 -7.19 7.18 -9.87
CA SER A 35 -8.39 7.60 -9.13
C SER A 35 -8.70 9.10 -9.24
N ASP A 36 -7.68 9.93 -9.45
CA ASP A 36 -7.79 11.38 -9.65
C ASP A 36 -7.89 11.80 -11.11
N LEU A 37 -7.92 10.84 -12.04
CA LEU A 37 -7.95 11.04 -13.50
C LEU A 37 -6.77 11.88 -14.03
N THR A 38 -5.67 11.97 -13.28
CA THR A 38 -4.47 12.72 -13.66
C THR A 38 -3.26 11.81 -13.85
N TYR A 39 -2.21 12.34 -14.47
CA TYR A 39 -0.94 11.63 -14.68
C TYR A 39 0.22 12.52 -14.23
N GLN A 40 1.19 11.92 -13.54
CA GLN A 40 2.33 12.64 -12.95
C GLN A 40 3.61 12.56 -13.81
N GLY A 41 3.59 11.84 -14.94
CA GLY A 41 4.77 11.65 -15.77
C GLY A 41 5.81 10.73 -15.12
N VAL A 42 7.08 11.12 -15.16
CA VAL A 42 8.17 10.32 -14.57
C VAL A 42 8.18 10.50 -13.06
N ILE A 43 7.99 9.40 -12.33
CA ILE A 43 7.97 9.34 -10.87
C ILE A 43 8.77 8.14 -10.40
N THR A 44 9.17 8.12 -9.11
CA THR A 44 9.77 6.92 -8.50
C THR A 44 8.71 5.88 -8.14
N MET A 45 9.11 4.61 -7.97
CA MET A 45 8.25 3.54 -7.47
C MET A 45 7.67 3.92 -6.09
N ARG A 46 8.46 4.54 -5.21
CA ARG A 46 8.01 5.10 -3.94
C ARG A 46 6.84 6.07 -4.13
N ARG A 47 7.00 7.05 -5.03
CA ARG A 47 5.95 8.02 -5.32
C ARG A 47 4.70 7.38 -5.92
N ALA A 48 4.89 6.36 -6.75
CA ALA A 48 3.81 5.60 -7.37
C ALA A 48 2.93 4.87 -6.33
N ILE A 49 3.54 4.15 -5.37
CA ILE A 49 2.79 3.46 -4.30
C ILE A 49 2.17 4.44 -3.30
N MET A 50 2.88 5.52 -2.95
CA MET A 50 2.39 6.59 -2.07
C MET A 50 1.12 7.23 -2.62
N GLY A 51 1.08 7.51 -3.92
CA GLY A 51 -0.07 8.08 -4.65
C GLY A 51 -1.06 7.02 -5.17
N SER A 52 -0.82 5.74 -4.90
CA SER A 52 -1.66 4.62 -5.38
C SER A 52 -1.95 4.70 -6.89
N ARG A 53 -0.89 4.94 -7.71
CA ARG A 53 -1.02 5.13 -9.16
C ARG A 53 -1.33 3.80 -9.86
N ASN A 54 -2.50 3.71 -10.46
CA ASN A 54 -2.98 2.50 -11.13
C ASN A 54 -2.18 2.17 -12.39
N THR A 55 -1.83 3.18 -13.17
CA THR A 55 -1.12 2.99 -14.44
C THR A 55 0.24 2.37 -14.25
N THR A 56 0.99 2.79 -13.21
CA THR A 56 2.30 2.22 -12.89
C THR A 56 2.18 0.84 -12.26
N ALA A 57 1.11 0.57 -11.50
CA ALA A 57 0.85 -0.76 -10.95
C ALA A 57 0.60 -1.78 -12.06
N VAL A 58 -0.25 -1.45 -13.04
CA VAL A 58 -0.53 -2.33 -14.19
C VAL A 58 0.71 -2.58 -15.04
N GLN A 59 1.53 -1.55 -15.31
CA GLN A 59 2.79 -1.73 -16.04
C GLN A 59 3.75 -2.64 -15.27
N THR A 60 3.87 -2.47 -13.95
CA THR A 60 4.73 -3.32 -13.11
C THR A 60 4.24 -4.76 -13.06
N PHE A 61 2.92 -4.95 -12.96
CA PHE A 61 2.32 -6.28 -12.99
C PHE A 61 2.67 -7.04 -14.28
N ASP A 62 2.59 -6.37 -15.41
CA ASP A 62 2.96 -6.93 -16.72
C ASP A 62 4.46 -7.24 -16.81
N GLU A 63 5.32 -6.31 -16.36
CA GLU A 63 6.78 -6.51 -16.34
C GLU A 63 7.22 -7.68 -15.45
N VAL A 64 6.56 -7.87 -14.31
CA VAL A 64 6.87 -8.97 -13.37
C VAL A 64 6.42 -10.31 -13.90
N GLY A 65 5.27 -10.36 -14.54
CA GLY A 65 4.66 -11.58 -15.06
C GLY A 65 3.98 -12.46 -14.01
N LYS A 66 2.98 -13.20 -14.46
CA LYS A 66 2.17 -14.09 -13.59
C LYS A 66 3.00 -15.17 -12.91
N GLU A 67 4.04 -15.66 -13.59
CA GLU A 67 4.95 -16.70 -13.10
C GLU A 67 5.72 -16.29 -11.84
N ASN A 68 5.96 -15.00 -11.64
CA ASN A 68 6.61 -14.45 -10.46
C ASN A 68 5.59 -13.99 -9.41
N ILE A 69 4.43 -13.50 -9.84
CA ILE A 69 3.38 -12.98 -8.95
C ILE A 69 2.68 -14.12 -8.21
N MET A 70 2.30 -15.19 -8.91
CA MET A 70 1.55 -16.31 -8.31
C MET A 70 2.28 -16.97 -7.12
N PRO A 71 3.57 -17.35 -7.23
CA PRO A 71 4.30 -17.90 -6.09
C PRO A 71 4.43 -16.92 -4.94
N PHE A 72 4.63 -15.63 -5.23
CA PHE A 72 4.76 -14.59 -4.22
C PHE A 72 3.48 -14.44 -3.38
N ILE A 73 2.32 -14.29 -4.01
CA ILE A 73 1.05 -14.16 -3.29
C ILE A 73 0.64 -15.46 -2.59
N LYS A 74 0.98 -16.62 -3.16
CA LYS A 74 0.77 -17.93 -2.52
C LYS A 74 1.61 -18.06 -1.24
N GLY A 75 2.84 -17.56 -1.26
CA GLY A 75 3.68 -17.45 -0.06
C GLY A 75 3.02 -16.62 1.06
N LEU A 76 2.19 -15.65 0.72
CA LEU A 76 1.41 -14.81 1.62
C LEU A 76 0.03 -15.40 2.01
N GLY A 77 -0.23 -16.67 1.68
CA GLY A 77 -1.49 -17.35 1.99
C GLY A 77 -2.66 -17.00 1.07
N ILE A 78 -2.38 -16.38 -0.09
CA ILE A 78 -3.36 -16.03 -1.11
C ILE A 78 -3.20 -17.00 -2.28
N ASP A 79 -4.13 -17.94 -2.42
CA ASP A 79 -4.03 -19.02 -3.41
C ASP A 79 -5.06 -18.82 -4.54
N TYR A 80 -4.74 -17.92 -5.46
CA TYR A 80 -5.50 -17.75 -6.68
C TYR A 80 -5.11 -18.83 -7.71
N LYS A 81 -6.08 -19.34 -8.45
CA LYS A 81 -5.84 -20.30 -9.54
C LYS A 81 -5.38 -19.62 -10.82
N ASN A 82 -5.82 -18.39 -11.05
CA ASN A 82 -5.45 -17.60 -12.21
C ASN A 82 -5.37 -16.12 -11.85
N LEU A 83 -4.60 -15.37 -12.63
CA LEU A 83 -4.51 -13.92 -12.57
C LEU A 83 -4.83 -13.34 -13.93
N GLU A 84 -5.71 -12.35 -13.96
CA GLU A 84 -5.96 -11.51 -15.11
C GLU A 84 -5.21 -10.19 -14.99
N ALA A 85 -4.98 -9.49 -16.10
CA ALA A 85 -4.28 -8.20 -16.09
C ALA A 85 -4.96 -7.16 -15.17
N SER A 86 -6.29 -7.21 -15.06
CA SER A 86 -7.07 -6.37 -14.15
C SER A 86 -6.76 -6.61 -12.67
N ASN A 87 -6.24 -7.79 -12.30
CA ASN A 87 -5.90 -8.08 -10.90
C ASN A 87 -4.71 -7.28 -10.38
N ALA A 88 -4.00 -6.57 -11.23
CA ALA A 88 -3.02 -5.57 -10.80
C ALA A 88 -3.61 -4.53 -9.83
N ILE A 89 -4.86 -4.13 -10.06
CA ILE A 89 -5.53 -3.06 -9.30
C ILE A 89 -6.95 -3.41 -8.86
N SER A 90 -7.46 -4.59 -9.20
CA SER A 90 -8.79 -5.05 -8.83
C SER A 90 -8.77 -6.39 -8.12
N SER A 91 -9.86 -6.68 -7.44
CA SER A 91 -10.09 -7.99 -6.82
C SER A 91 -10.24 -9.08 -7.88
N ASN A 92 -9.82 -10.29 -7.53
CA ASN A 92 -10.18 -11.47 -8.31
C ASN A 92 -11.65 -11.79 -8.07
N THR A 93 -12.46 -11.71 -9.13
CA THR A 93 -13.92 -11.95 -9.07
C THR A 93 -14.33 -13.22 -9.80
N SER A 94 -13.36 -14.03 -10.25
CA SER A 94 -13.62 -15.26 -10.98
C SER A 94 -14.28 -16.31 -10.10
N ASP A 95 -15.46 -16.80 -10.51
CA ASP A 95 -16.16 -17.90 -9.83
C ASP A 95 -15.41 -19.25 -9.94
N VAL A 96 -14.45 -19.33 -10.85
CA VAL A 96 -13.67 -20.56 -11.12
C VAL A 96 -12.73 -20.88 -9.98
N ASP A 97 -12.34 -19.86 -9.20
CA ASP A 97 -11.26 -19.95 -8.22
C ASP A 97 -11.74 -20.15 -6.78
N GLY A 98 -13.04 -20.08 -6.54
CA GLY A 98 -13.63 -20.24 -5.21
C GLY A 98 -13.40 -19.07 -4.24
N ASP A 99 -12.50 -18.14 -4.56
CA ASP A 99 -12.27 -16.88 -3.85
C ASP A 99 -12.98 -15.74 -4.58
N LYS A 100 -14.30 -15.85 -4.65
CA LYS A 100 -15.16 -14.85 -5.26
C LYS A 100 -15.03 -13.52 -4.51
N TYR A 101 -14.83 -12.43 -5.24
CA TYR A 101 -14.73 -11.07 -4.70
C TYR A 101 -13.47 -10.75 -3.88
N GLY A 102 -12.36 -11.43 -4.13
CA GLY A 102 -11.06 -11.05 -3.61
C GLY A 102 -10.65 -11.80 -2.34
N ILE A 103 -10.10 -11.08 -1.37
CA ILE A 103 -9.45 -11.64 -0.19
C ILE A 103 -10.14 -11.12 1.08
N SER A 104 -10.32 -11.97 2.09
CA SER A 104 -10.88 -11.56 3.37
C SER A 104 -9.93 -10.65 4.16
N SER A 105 -10.48 -9.81 5.05
CA SER A 105 -9.69 -8.95 5.94
C SER A 105 -8.68 -9.75 6.77
N LEU A 106 -9.03 -10.96 7.21
CA LEU A 106 -8.12 -11.86 7.94
C LEU A 106 -6.90 -12.26 7.10
N LYS A 107 -7.13 -12.72 5.86
CA LYS A 107 -6.03 -13.09 4.95
C LYS A 107 -5.17 -11.86 4.60
N LEU A 108 -5.80 -10.70 4.42
CA LEU A 108 -5.10 -9.47 4.11
C LEU A 108 -4.24 -9.00 5.29
N ALA A 109 -4.76 -9.03 6.52
CA ALA A 109 -3.99 -8.72 7.71
C ALA A 109 -2.78 -9.66 7.86
N ALA A 110 -2.97 -10.96 7.64
CA ALA A 110 -1.88 -11.94 7.71
C ALA A 110 -0.82 -11.74 6.62
N ALA A 111 -1.23 -11.38 5.40
CA ALA A 111 -0.32 -11.08 4.31
C ALA A 111 0.54 -9.82 4.61
N TYR A 112 -0.07 -8.78 5.17
CA TYR A 112 0.66 -7.56 5.56
C TYR A 112 1.51 -7.77 6.82
N ALA A 113 1.09 -8.64 7.75
CA ALA A 113 1.92 -9.06 8.88
C ALA A 113 3.25 -9.71 8.44
N ALA A 114 3.29 -10.35 7.27
CA ALA A 114 4.52 -10.90 6.74
C ALA A 114 5.55 -9.82 6.36
N PHE A 115 5.11 -8.64 5.87
CA PHE A 115 6.01 -7.50 5.66
C PHE A 115 6.54 -6.98 6.99
N ALA A 116 5.67 -6.85 8.02
CA ALA A 116 6.09 -6.46 9.37
C ALA A 116 7.10 -7.44 9.97
N ASN A 117 7.02 -8.72 9.64
CA ASN A 117 7.80 -9.83 10.20
C ASN A 117 8.94 -10.27 9.27
N ASN A 118 9.67 -9.32 8.68
CA ASN A 118 10.86 -9.58 7.86
C ASN A 118 10.65 -10.62 6.75
N GLY A 119 9.45 -10.67 6.17
CA GLY A 119 9.11 -11.60 5.09
C GLY A 119 8.68 -13.01 5.54
N ILE A 120 8.46 -13.23 6.83
CA ILE A 120 7.96 -14.49 7.38
C ILE A 120 6.44 -14.43 7.50
N TYR A 121 5.74 -15.26 6.76
CA TYR A 121 4.30 -15.42 6.83
C TYR A 121 3.92 -16.46 7.89
N ASN A 122 2.97 -16.09 8.76
CA ASN A 122 2.33 -16.98 9.71
C ASN A 122 0.87 -17.18 9.31
N LYS A 123 0.46 -18.44 9.16
CA LYS A 123 -0.97 -18.75 8.95
C LYS A 123 -1.77 -18.32 10.17
N PRO A 124 -2.88 -17.56 9.99
CA PRO A 124 -3.73 -17.18 11.11
C PRO A 124 -4.26 -18.39 11.88
N TYR A 125 -4.28 -18.27 13.21
CA TYR A 125 -4.86 -19.28 14.12
C TYR A 125 -5.58 -18.56 15.27
N TYR A 126 -6.57 -19.24 15.86
CA TYR A 126 -7.41 -18.70 16.92
C TYR A 126 -7.20 -19.39 18.27
N VAL A 127 -6.56 -20.58 18.26
CA VAL A 127 -6.35 -21.39 19.45
C VAL A 127 -4.85 -21.50 19.65
N ASN A 128 -4.35 -20.92 20.72
CA ASN A 128 -2.93 -20.99 21.11
C ASN A 128 -2.63 -22.15 22.05
N LYS A 129 -3.64 -22.62 22.80
CA LYS A 129 -3.49 -23.74 23.74
C LYS A 129 -4.80 -24.47 23.93
N VAL A 130 -4.74 -25.77 23.98
CA VAL A 130 -5.83 -26.67 24.41
C VAL A 130 -5.38 -27.39 25.68
N VAL A 131 -6.19 -27.31 26.75
CA VAL A 131 -6.00 -28.07 28.00
C VAL A 131 -7.08 -29.13 28.08
N PHE A 132 -6.68 -30.36 28.18
CA PHE A 132 -7.60 -31.50 28.32
C PHE A 132 -8.03 -31.71 29.76
N ASN A 133 -9.12 -32.48 29.98
CA ASN A 133 -9.66 -32.74 31.31
C ASN A 133 -8.73 -33.57 32.23
N ASP A 134 -7.77 -34.29 31.64
CA ASP A 134 -6.73 -35.02 32.35
C ASP A 134 -5.53 -34.16 32.77
N GLY A 135 -5.58 -32.86 32.49
CA GLY A 135 -4.52 -31.89 32.79
C GLY A 135 -3.40 -31.81 31.74
N THR A 136 -3.43 -32.66 30.71
CA THR A 136 -2.48 -32.53 29.60
C THR A 136 -2.81 -31.29 28.74
N SER A 137 -1.82 -30.75 28.04
CA SER A 137 -2.06 -29.65 27.15
C SER A 137 -1.27 -29.75 25.86
N VAL A 138 -1.83 -29.17 24.81
CA VAL A 138 -1.17 -28.94 23.50
C VAL A 138 -1.10 -27.46 23.23
N ASP A 139 0.11 -26.97 23.06
CA ASP A 139 0.37 -25.58 22.66
C ASP A 139 0.53 -25.52 21.14
N TYR A 140 -0.19 -24.58 20.51
CA TYR A 140 -0.08 -24.29 19.10
C TYR A 140 0.85 -23.11 18.91
N GLN A 141 1.90 -23.29 18.12
CA GLN A 141 2.85 -22.25 17.77
C GLN A 141 2.71 -21.91 16.28
N PRO A 142 2.93 -20.65 15.88
CA PRO A 142 2.94 -20.29 14.47
C PRO A 142 4.06 -21.05 13.74
N ASP A 143 3.70 -21.65 12.61
CA ASP A 143 4.65 -22.29 11.68
C ASP A 143 5.07 -21.27 10.62
N GLY A 144 5.98 -20.37 11.01
CA GLY A 144 6.45 -19.29 10.16
C GLY A 144 7.17 -19.80 8.92
N LYS A 145 6.72 -19.36 7.75
CA LYS A 145 7.34 -19.69 6.45
C LYS A 145 7.83 -18.43 5.77
N ARG A 146 9.04 -18.49 5.21
CA ARG A 146 9.53 -17.37 4.42
C ARG A 146 8.71 -17.23 3.15
N ALA A 147 8.01 -16.10 3.03
CA ALA A 147 7.19 -15.73 1.88
C ALA A 147 7.94 -14.82 0.90
N MET A 148 8.90 -14.03 1.40
CA MET A 148 9.73 -13.13 0.62
C MET A 148 11.06 -12.86 1.32
N LYS A 149 12.01 -12.28 0.60
CA LYS A 149 13.28 -11.81 1.17
C LYS A 149 13.04 -10.71 2.21
N ASP A 150 13.95 -10.60 3.15
CA ASP A 150 13.96 -9.51 4.15
C ASP A 150 14.11 -8.13 3.48
N SER A 151 14.92 -8.04 2.41
CA SER A 151 15.04 -6.85 1.58
C SER A 151 13.70 -6.42 0.99
N THR A 152 12.92 -7.35 0.43
CA THR A 152 11.61 -7.06 -0.13
C THR A 152 10.64 -6.57 0.94
N ALA A 153 10.59 -7.25 2.08
CA ALA A 153 9.73 -6.87 3.20
C ALA A 153 10.06 -5.47 3.72
N TYR A 154 11.35 -5.18 3.94
CA TYR A 154 11.82 -3.89 4.44
C TYR A 154 11.57 -2.75 3.44
N MET A 155 11.93 -2.93 2.17
CA MET A 155 11.77 -1.91 1.13
C MET A 155 10.29 -1.59 0.88
N MET A 156 9.41 -2.60 0.90
CA MET A 156 7.96 -2.40 0.83
C MET A 156 7.45 -1.62 2.04
N THR A 157 7.86 -2.00 3.26
CA THR A 157 7.46 -1.33 4.49
C THR A 157 7.88 0.15 4.48
N ASP A 158 9.11 0.44 4.07
CA ASP A 158 9.64 1.80 4.00
C ASP A 158 8.80 2.68 3.05
N MET A 159 8.43 2.17 1.87
CA MET A 159 7.52 2.88 0.96
C MET A 159 6.08 3.02 1.50
N LEU A 160 5.59 2.02 2.22
CA LEU A 160 4.23 2.03 2.78
C LEU A 160 4.08 2.98 3.98
N LYS A 161 5.18 3.37 4.64
CA LYS A 161 5.17 4.48 5.61
C LYS A 161 4.80 5.80 4.94
N ASP A 162 5.28 6.03 3.71
CA ASP A 162 5.01 7.26 2.97
C ASP A 162 3.53 7.39 2.54
N VAL A 163 2.81 6.27 2.43
CA VAL A 163 1.35 6.28 2.19
C VAL A 163 0.60 7.02 3.31
N LEU A 164 1.09 6.91 4.55
CA LEU A 164 0.55 7.64 5.71
C LEU A 164 1.11 9.06 5.82
N ASN A 165 2.34 9.29 5.34
CA ASN A 165 3.05 10.55 5.45
C ASN A 165 2.83 11.45 4.21
N GLY A 166 1.57 11.75 3.91
CA GLY A 166 1.18 12.61 2.79
C GLY A 166 0.75 11.86 1.53
N GLY A 167 0.56 10.54 1.62
CA GLY A 167 -0.05 9.70 0.59
C GLY A 167 -1.55 9.50 0.78
N THR A 168 -2.10 8.52 0.07
CA THR A 168 -3.55 8.22 0.07
C THR A 168 -4.08 7.72 1.41
N GLY A 169 -3.21 7.26 2.30
CA GLY A 169 -3.57 6.73 3.63
C GLY A 169 -3.50 7.75 4.77
N PHE A 170 -3.28 9.02 4.48
CA PHE A 170 -3.07 10.08 5.49
C PHE A 170 -4.14 10.10 6.61
N ASN A 171 -5.40 9.85 6.28
CA ASN A 171 -6.49 9.82 7.27
C ASN A 171 -6.35 8.69 8.31
N GLY A 172 -5.65 7.61 7.97
CA GLY A 172 -5.33 6.52 8.90
C GLY A 172 -4.09 6.76 9.75
N ALA A 173 -3.36 7.85 9.53
CA ALA A 173 -2.15 8.15 10.27
C ALA A 173 -2.45 8.46 11.75
N ILE A 174 -1.68 7.85 12.64
CA ILE A 174 -1.73 8.08 14.09
C ILE A 174 -0.50 8.90 14.45
N PRO A 175 -0.66 10.13 14.96
CA PRO A 175 0.47 11.00 15.29
C PRO A 175 1.45 10.33 16.26
N GLY A 176 2.73 10.32 15.88
CA GLY A 176 3.81 9.77 16.68
C GLY A 176 3.98 8.25 16.62
N LEU A 177 3.05 7.50 16.01
CA LEU A 177 3.17 6.06 15.83
C LEU A 177 3.92 5.73 14.54
N ILE A 178 4.92 4.85 14.64
CA ILE A 178 5.63 4.30 13.49
C ILE A 178 4.78 3.17 12.89
N GLN A 179 4.26 3.41 11.69
CA GLN A 179 3.32 2.51 11.04
C GLN A 179 3.44 2.59 9.51
N ALA A 180 3.01 1.53 8.85
CA ALA A 180 2.95 1.43 7.41
C ALA A 180 1.54 0.99 6.99
N ALA A 181 1.01 1.49 5.86
CA ALA A 181 -0.35 1.17 5.46
C ALA A 181 -0.59 1.27 3.95
N LYS A 182 -1.77 0.77 3.53
CA LYS A 182 -2.29 0.93 2.18
C LYS A 182 -3.81 1.04 2.19
N THR A 183 -4.32 1.93 1.35
CA THR A 183 -5.74 2.08 1.04
C THR A 183 -6.14 1.17 -0.13
N GLY A 184 -7.40 0.79 -0.19
CA GLY A 184 -8.01 0.13 -1.35
C GLY A 184 -9.45 0.61 -1.51
N THR A 185 -9.86 0.89 -2.73
CA THR A 185 -11.25 1.22 -3.07
C THR A 185 -11.56 0.52 -4.38
N SER A 186 -12.57 -0.34 -4.38
CA SER A 186 -13.01 -1.03 -5.59
C SER A 186 -13.82 -0.08 -6.47
N ASN A 187 -13.96 -0.47 -7.75
CA ASN A 187 -14.79 0.25 -8.69
C ASN A 187 -15.90 -0.66 -9.21
N TYR A 188 -17.02 -0.06 -9.61
CA TYR A 188 -18.01 -0.70 -10.46
C TYR A 188 -17.55 -0.68 -11.91
N THR A 189 -17.83 -1.74 -12.64
CA THR A 189 -17.73 -1.75 -14.09
C THR A 189 -18.93 -1.04 -14.74
N ASP A 190 -18.82 -0.65 -16.01
CA ASP A 190 -19.94 -0.07 -16.74
C ASP A 190 -21.15 -1.04 -16.80
N GLU A 191 -20.88 -2.36 -16.84
CA GLU A 191 -21.92 -3.38 -16.77
C GLU A 191 -22.58 -3.45 -15.38
N ASP A 192 -21.80 -3.28 -14.30
CA ASP A 192 -22.35 -3.18 -12.95
C ASP A 192 -23.29 -1.97 -12.84
N LEU A 193 -22.84 -0.79 -13.29
CA LEU A 193 -23.63 0.44 -13.27
C LEU A 193 -24.89 0.32 -14.12
N ALA A 194 -24.80 -0.28 -15.32
CA ALA A 194 -25.96 -0.52 -16.18
C ALA A 194 -26.95 -1.48 -15.52
N ARG A 195 -26.48 -2.54 -14.87
CA ARG A 195 -27.32 -3.50 -14.13
C ARG A 195 -28.02 -2.84 -12.93
N MET A 196 -27.34 -1.92 -12.23
CA MET A 196 -27.90 -1.13 -11.14
C MET A 196 -28.84 -0.02 -11.63
N GLY A 197 -28.87 0.26 -12.93
CA GLY A 197 -29.68 1.32 -13.53
C GLY A 197 -29.22 2.73 -13.13
N THR A 198 -27.93 2.91 -12.85
CA THR A 198 -27.36 4.19 -12.42
C THR A 198 -26.21 4.63 -13.33
N THR A 199 -26.02 5.95 -13.40
CA THR A 199 -24.85 6.61 -14.00
C THR A 199 -24.09 7.44 -12.95
N GLU A 200 -24.39 7.21 -11.68
CA GLU A 200 -23.83 7.95 -10.57
C GLU A 200 -22.31 7.76 -10.48
N LYS A 201 -21.60 8.85 -10.23
CA LYS A 201 -20.16 8.86 -10.02
C LYS A 201 -19.83 9.02 -8.55
N GLY A 202 -18.63 8.59 -8.16
CA GLY A 202 -18.22 8.67 -6.75
C GLY A 202 -18.86 7.61 -5.87
N ILE A 203 -19.28 6.49 -6.47
CA ILE A 203 -19.75 5.31 -5.76
C ILE A 203 -18.79 4.15 -5.94
N ALA A 204 -18.67 3.32 -4.92
CA ALA A 204 -17.85 2.12 -4.93
C ALA A 204 -18.56 0.95 -4.24
N PRO A 205 -18.27 -0.30 -4.59
CA PRO A 205 -18.81 -1.45 -3.87
C PRO A 205 -18.23 -1.59 -2.46
N ASP A 206 -16.99 -1.20 -2.26
CA ASP A 206 -16.31 -1.32 -0.96
C ASP A 206 -15.08 -0.41 -0.86
N SER A 207 -14.62 -0.23 0.38
CA SER A 207 -13.35 0.41 0.71
C SER A 207 -12.60 -0.44 1.74
N THR A 208 -11.29 -0.46 1.64
CA THR A 208 -10.41 -1.27 2.49
C THR A 208 -9.25 -0.41 2.99
N PHE A 209 -8.88 -0.62 4.21
CA PHE A 209 -7.65 -0.07 4.78
C PHE A 209 -6.88 -1.19 5.50
N VAL A 210 -5.60 -1.32 5.22
CA VAL A 210 -4.71 -2.23 5.94
C VAL A 210 -3.48 -1.47 6.40
N GLY A 211 -3.13 -1.62 7.68
CA GLY A 211 -1.93 -1.03 8.23
C GLY A 211 -1.33 -1.90 9.33
N TYR A 212 -0.08 -1.64 9.64
CA TYR A 212 0.67 -2.43 10.60
C TYR A 212 1.79 -1.63 11.27
N THR A 213 2.17 -2.12 12.43
CA THR A 213 3.36 -1.76 13.20
C THR A 213 4.27 -2.98 13.29
N THR A 214 5.34 -2.91 14.08
CA THR A 214 6.17 -4.09 14.41
C THR A 214 5.42 -5.13 15.27
N HIS A 215 4.28 -4.75 15.88
CA HIS A 215 3.52 -5.60 16.81
C HIS A 215 2.19 -6.09 16.27
N TYR A 216 1.50 -5.28 15.47
CA TYR A 216 0.12 -5.56 15.06
C TYR A 216 -0.08 -5.29 13.57
N ALA A 217 -0.96 -6.08 12.95
CA ALA A 217 -1.50 -5.81 11.62
C ALA A 217 -3.02 -5.80 11.69
N VAL A 218 -3.63 -4.73 11.19
CA VAL A 218 -5.08 -4.51 11.20
C VAL A 218 -5.54 -4.27 9.77
N SER A 219 -6.56 -5.01 9.36
CA SER A 219 -7.23 -4.82 8.07
C SER A 219 -8.71 -4.60 8.27
N VAL A 220 -9.22 -3.54 7.72
CA VAL A 220 -10.62 -3.13 7.78
C VAL A 220 -11.20 -3.13 6.37
N TRP A 221 -12.35 -3.76 6.22
CA TRP A 221 -13.16 -3.72 5.01
C TRP A 221 -14.51 -3.06 5.36
N THR A 222 -14.96 -2.16 4.52
CA THR A 222 -16.27 -1.52 4.63
C THR A 222 -17.01 -1.66 3.32
N GLY A 223 -18.29 -2.03 3.39
CA GLY A 223 -19.14 -2.29 2.25
C GLY A 223 -20.43 -2.99 2.67
N TYR A 224 -21.24 -3.34 1.71
CA TYR A 224 -22.47 -4.09 1.92
C TYR A 224 -22.32 -5.52 1.42
N ASN A 225 -23.08 -6.45 2.02
CA ASN A 225 -23.14 -7.84 1.53
C ASN A 225 -23.71 -7.96 0.11
N ASP A 226 -24.61 -7.05 -0.24
CA ASP A 226 -25.08 -6.88 -1.60
C ASP A 226 -24.19 -5.89 -2.35
N ARG A 227 -23.42 -6.38 -3.32
CA ARG A 227 -22.54 -5.56 -4.15
C ARG A 227 -23.28 -4.46 -4.93
N ASN A 228 -24.60 -4.58 -5.14
CA ASN A 228 -25.37 -3.54 -5.79
C ASN A 228 -25.72 -2.36 -4.87
N THR A 229 -25.46 -2.48 -3.57
CA THR A 229 -25.60 -1.38 -2.61
C THR A 229 -24.26 -0.66 -2.51
N PRO A 230 -24.13 0.56 -3.06
CA PRO A 230 -22.87 1.27 -3.08
C PRO A 230 -22.56 1.96 -1.75
N ILE A 231 -21.26 2.18 -1.49
CA ILE A 231 -20.80 3.22 -0.59
C ILE A 231 -20.48 4.48 -1.39
N TYR A 232 -20.76 5.64 -0.81
CA TYR A 232 -20.51 6.94 -1.44
C TYR A 232 -19.13 7.48 -1.03
N GLN A 233 -18.58 8.36 -1.85
CA GLN A 233 -17.23 8.88 -1.70
C GLN A 233 -16.95 9.49 -0.33
N GLU A 234 -17.93 10.16 0.27
CA GLU A 234 -17.82 10.73 1.62
C GLU A 234 -17.62 9.68 2.73
N TYR A 235 -17.93 8.41 2.44
CA TYR A 235 -17.78 7.29 3.40
C TYR A 235 -16.55 6.41 3.13
N TYR A 236 -15.75 6.69 2.10
CA TYR A 236 -14.55 5.91 1.82
C TYR A 236 -13.52 5.94 2.96
N GLY A 237 -13.55 7.00 3.77
CA GLY A 237 -12.68 7.18 4.93
C GLY A 237 -12.99 6.27 6.13
N ILE A 238 -14.18 5.65 6.19
CA ILE A 238 -14.60 4.85 7.37
C ILE A 238 -13.61 3.72 7.67
N ALA A 239 -13.10 3.05 6.65
CA ALA A 239 -12.11 1.97 6.86
C ALA A 239 -10.84 2.47 7.54
N SER A 240 -10.34 3.65 7.16
CA SER A 240 -9.16 4.28 7.78
C SER A 240 -9.44 4.80 9.19
N ASP A 241 -10.65 5.30 9.45
CA ASP A 241 -11.05 5.78 10.79
C ASP A 241 -11.15 4.61 11.78
N VAL A 242 -11.80 3.52 11.38
CA VAL A 242 -11.89 2.29 12.20
C VAL A 242 -10.48 1.69 12.44
N TYR A 243 -9.63 1.67 11.41
CA TYR A 243 -8.23 1.26 11.58
C TYR A 243 -7.52 2.13 12.62
N ARG A 244 -7.62 3.45 12.51
CA ARG A 244 -6.96 4.40 13.41
C ARG A 244 -7.37 4.19 14.86
N GLU A 245 -8.66 4.00 15.14
CA GLU A 245 -9.16 3.73 16.49
C GLU A 245 -8.63 2.40 17.04
N ILE A 246 -8.72 1.31 16.26
CA ILE A 246 -8.25 -0.01 16.67
C ILE A 246 -6.74 0.02 16.92
N MET A 247 -5.96 0.54 15.97
CA MET A 247 -4.50 0.54 16.06
C MET A 247 -4.01 1.46 17.19
N SER A 248 -4.66 2.61 17.41
CA SER A 248 -4.38 3.49 18.55
C SER A 248 -4.57 2.75 19.86
N TYR A 249 -5.67 2.01 20.02
CA TYR A 249 -5.92 1.22 21.23
C TYR A 249 -4.87 0.11 21.43
N LEU A 250 -4.58 -0.66 20.39
CA LEU A 250 -3.63 -1.78 20.46
C LEU A 250 -2.20 -1.30 20.80
N SER A 251 -1.82 -0.12 20.29
CA SER A 251 -0.45 0.40 20.46
C SER A 251 -0.18 1.07 21.79
N GLN A 252 -1.16 1.21 22.69
CA GLN A 252 -0.99 1.92 23.97
C GLN A 252 0.04 1.30 24.92
N ASN A 253 0.20 -0.03 24.87
CA ASN A 253 0.99 -0.77 25.85
C ASN A 253 2.14 -1.58 25.23
N VAL A 254 2.58 -1.21 24.02
CA VAL A 254 3.70 -1.82 23.32
C VAL A 254 4.72 -0.75 22.93
N SER A 255 5.95 -1.17 22.68
CA SER A 255 6.98 -0.26 22.19
C SER A 255 6.66 0.26 20.80
N ASN A 256 7.09 1.49 20.51
CA ASN A 256 6.94 2.12 19.20
C ASN A 256 8.26 2.02 18.43
N ASP A 257 8.66 0.78 18.14
CA ASP A 257 9.92 0.49 17.47
C ASP A 257 9.79 0.56 15.95
N ASP A 258 10.86 1.01 15.30
CA ASP A 258 10.95 0.95 13.84
C ASP A 258 11.53 -0.39 13.37
N TRP A 259 11.27 -0.73 12.12
CA TRP A 259 11.89 -1.88 11.48
C TRP A 259 13.38 -1.66 11.26
N VAL A 260 14.17 -2.65 11.61
CA VAL A 260 15.62 -2.61 11.41
C VAL A 260 15.95 -2.90 9.96
N GLN A 261 16.75 -2.01 9.34
CA GLN A 261 17.21 -2.22 7.97
C GLN A 261 18.10 -3.47 7.91
N PRO A 262 17.78 -4.47 7.07
CA PRO A 262 18.60 -5.66 6.91
C PRO A 262 19.88 -5.35 6.12
N ASP A 263 20.91 -6.17 6.33
CA ASP A 263 22.21 -6.06 5.63
C ASP A 263 22.10 -6.27 4.11
N SER A 264 21.00 -6.86 3.66
CA SER A 264 20.65 -7.08 2.24
C SER A 264 20.17 -5.81 1.52
N VAL A 265 20.02 -4.67 2.24
CA VAL A 265 19.52 -3.39 1.71
C VAL A 265 20.53 -2.29 1.86
N VAL A 266 20.72 -1.49 0.80
CA VAL A 266 21.52 -0.26 0.81
C VAL A 266 20.58 0.93 0.65
N ARG A 267 20.77 1.96 1.49
CA ARG A 267 20.08 3.26 1.38
C ARG A 267 20.98 4.28 0.71
N VAL A 268 20.46 4.91 -0.36
CA VAL A 268 21.14 6.01 -1.06
C VAL A 268 20.17 7.20 -1.14
N GLY A 269 20.44 8.23 -0.37
CA GLY A 269 19.48 9.32 -0.17
C GLY A 269 18.18 8.80 0.46
N ASN A 270 17.06 9.06 -0.20
CA ASN A 270 15.74 8.58 0.24
C ASN A 270 15.37 7.20 -0.30
N GLU A 271 16.20 6.63 -1.18
CA GLU A 271 15.82 5.41 -1.89
C GLU A 271 16.63 4.20 -1.41
N LEU A 272 16.01 3.05 -1.55
CA LEU A 272 16.53 1.75 -1.12
C LEU A 272 16.80 0.85 -2.32
N TYR A 273 17.84 0.06 -2.21
CA TYR A 273 18.30 -0.86 -3.23
C TYR A 273 18.59 -2.22 -2.61
N VAL A 274 18.33 -3.30 -3.35
CA VAL A 274 18.85 -4.61 -3.01
C VAL A 274 20.37 -4.57 -3.17
N LYS A 275 21.11 -4.87 -2.09
CA LYS A 275 22.55 -4.64 -1.98
C LYS A 275 23.34 -5.26 -3.13
N ASP A 276 23.15 -6.55 -3.39
CA ASP A 276 23.90 -7.27 -4.41
C ASP A 276 23.66 -6.68 -5.82
N ALA A 277 22.41 -6.29 -6.11
CA ALA A 277 22.06 -5.68 -7.39
C ALA A 277 22.65 -4.27 -7.52
N TYR A 278 22.71 -3.50 -6.44
CA TYR A 278 23.31 -2.17 -6.41
C TYR A 278 24.83 -2.23 -6.63
N GLU A 279 25.50 -3.15 -5.97
CA GLU A 279 26.95 -3.34 -6.10
C GLU A 279 27.33 -3.74 -7.55
N VAL A 280 26.62 -4.66 -8.16
CA VAL A 280 26.86 -5.06 -9.55
C VAL A 280 26.67 -3.90 -10.52
N GLN A 281 25.63 -3.08 -10.35
CA GLN A 281 25.38 -1.93 -11.22
C GLN A 281 26.47 -0.87 -11.10
N ASN A 282 27.00 -0.63 -9.90
CA ASN A 282 28.05 0.38 -9.66
C ASN A 282 29.45 -0.09 -10.06
N VAL A 283 29.74 -1.39 -9.99
CA VAL A 283 31.01 -1.95 -10.48
C VAL A 283 31.13 -1.82 -12.00
N GLN A 284 30.02 -1.87 -12.74
CA GLN A 284 30.03 -1.68 -14.19
C GLN A 284 30.25 -0.21 -14.63
N VAL A 285 30.10 0.75 -13.74
CA VAL A 285 30.26 2.20 -14.02
C VAL A 285 31.67 2.70 -13.73
N LEU A 286 32.49 1.93 -13.02
CA LEU A 286 33.89 2.26 -12.84
C LEU A 286 34.66 1.94 -14.15
N PRO A 287 35.15 2.94 -14.92
CA PRO A 287 36.01 2.66 -16.04
C PRO A 287 37.28 2.00 -15.49
N SER A 288 37.62 0.85 -16.06
CA SER A 288 38.93 0.21 -15.83
C SER A 288 40.02 1.18 -16.23
N THR A 289 40.52 1.96 -15.30
CA THR A 289 41.77 2.71 -15.48
C THR A 289 42.94 1.74 -15.32
N THR A 290 43.16 0.92 -16.33
CA THR A 290 44.47 0.41 -16.64
C THR A 290 45.17 1.43 -17.53
N SER A 291 45.64 2.49 -16.89
CA SER A 291 46.60 3.39 -17.53
C SER A 291 47.98 2.72 -17.40
N SER A 292 48.42 2.05 -18.44
CA SER A 292 49.84 1.89 -18.71
C SER A 292 50.33 3.22 -19.32
N ALA A 293 51.03 3.99 -18.50
CA ALA A 293 51.74 5.16 -18.95
C ALA A 293 52.88 4.77 -19.92
N PRO A 294 53.01 5.40 -21.08
CA PRO A 294 54.27 5.38 -21.81
C PRO A 294 55.18 6.47 -21.25
N GLN A 295 56.41 6.04 -20.97
CA GLN A 295 57.55 6.86 -20.55
C GLN A 295 57.93 7.87 -21.65
N PRO A 296 58.32 9.12 -21.36
CA PRO A 296 58.68 10.08 -22.37
C PRO A 296 60.14 9.86 -22.82
N GLU A 297 60.31 9.67 -24.13
CA GLU A 297 61.59 9.88 -24.79
C GLU A 297 61.75 11.32 -25.18
N SER A 298 62.89 11.87 -24.79
CA SER A 298 63.37 13.20 -25.07
C SER A 298 64.01 13.30 -26.47
N SER A 299 63.73 14.35 -27.23
CA SER A 299 64.71 15.16 -27.96
C SER A 299 64.00 16.24 -28.81
N SER A 300 64.22 17.45 -28.43
CA SER A 300 65.09 18.51 -28.99
C SER A 300 64.68 19.11 -30.30
N THR A 301 64.55 20.44 -30.18
CA THR A 301 64.91 21.55 -31.07
C THR A 301 63.95 21.98 -32.19
N VAL A 302 63.63 23.17 -32.14
CA VAL A 302 64.02 24.49 -32.71
C VAL A 302 62.92 25.18 -33.50
N GLU A 303 62.67 26.45 -33.11
CA GLU A 303 62.35 27.67 -33.87
C GLU A 303 61.10 27.72 -34.76
N SER A 304 60.35 28.72 -34.81
CA SER A 304 60.47 30.16 -34.61
C SER A 304 59.27 30.85 -35.26
N SER A 305 58.92 31.97 -34.74
CA SER A 305 58.29 33.14 -35.37
C SER A 305 56.81 33.05 -35.76
N SER A 306 56.03 33.92 -35.34
CA SER A 306 55.87 35.31 -35.20
C SER A 306 54.43 35.77 -35.57
N THR A 307 53.89 36.59 -34.71
CA THR A 307 53.11 37.81 -35.00
C THR A 307 51.77 37.67 -35.74
N LYS A 308 50.67 38.23 -35.27
CA LYS A 308 50.25 39.57 -34.81
C LYS A 308 48.77 39.47 -34.44
N GLU A 309 48.37 40.07 -33.37
CA GLU A 309 47.58 41.31 -33.23
C GLU A 309 46.39 41.41 -34.17
N ALA A 310 45.20 41.74 -33.76
CA ALA A 310 44.73 42.86 -33.02
C ALA A 310 43.26 42.64 -32.61
N GLU A 311 42.92 43.10 -31.45
CA GLU A 311 42.07 44.25 -31.12
C GLU A 311 40.67 44.18 -31.73
N SER A 312 39.64 44.49 -31.11
CA SER A 312 39.18 45.34 -30.01
C SER A 312 37.66 45.36 -30.13
N SER A 313 36.94 45.52 -29.24
CA SER A 313 36.42 46.52 -28.34
C SER A 313 34.94 46.26 -28.07
N SER A 314 34.59 46.21 -26.82
CA SER A 314 33.88 47.23 -26.03
C SER A 314 32.49 47.57 -26.56
N SER A 315 31.46 47.50 -25.75
CA SER A 315 31.00 48.39 -24.69
C SER A 315 29.60 47.94 -24.26
N SER A 316 29.33 47.72 -22.98
CA SER A 316 28.82 48.67 -21.99
C SER A 316 27.44 49.24 -22.23
N SER A 317 26.62 49.03 -21.28
CA SER A 317 25.81 49.93 -20.43
C SER A 317 24.42 49.31 -20.18
N SER A 318 24.07 48.99 -18.98
CA SER A 318 23.61 49.76 -17.82
C SER A 318 22.17 50.25 -17.92
N GLU A 319 21.54 50.11 -16.80
CA GLU A 319 20.40 50.86 -16.21
C GLU A 319 19.01 50.40 -16.64
N SER A 320 18.03 50.28 -15.83
CA SER A 320 17.75 50.58 -14.42
C SER A 320 16.33 50.08 -14.13
N ALA A 321 16.08 49.72 -12.88
CA ALA A 321 14.73 49.55 -12.35
C ALA A 321 14.00 50.92 -12.26
N PRO A 322 12.66 50.94 -12.21
CA PRO A 322 12.08 51.37 -10.96
C PRO A 322 10.89 50.53 -10.44
N SER A 323 10.86 50.52 -9.15
CA SER A 323 9.84 50.26 -8.15
C SER A 323 8.54 51.06 -8.41
N SER A 324 7.39 50.39 -8.13
CA SER A 324 6.23 50.99 -7.42
C SER A 324 5.25 49.89 -7.08
N SER A 325 5.14 49.56 -5.89
CA SER A 325 4.13 49.67 -4.85
C SER A 325 2.72 50.00 -5.34
N GLU A 326 1.77 49.06 -5.15
CA GLU A 326 0.41 49.39 -4.75
C GLU A 326 -0.24 48.16 -4.10
N ALA A 327 -0.65 48.35 -2.86
CA ALA A 327 -1.51 47.45 -2.10
C ALA A 327 -2.99 47.76 -2.41
N PRO A 328 -3.89 46.79 -2.46
CA PRO A 328 -5.32 47.07 -2.48
C PRO A 328 -5.92 47.07 -1.06
N PRO A 329 -7.07 47.76 -0.91
CA PRO A 329 -7.58 48.15 0.41
C PRO A 329 -8.42 47.09 1.11
N SER A 330 -8.33 47.13 2.43
CA SER A 330 -9.29 46.60 3.39
C SER A 330 -10.68 47.14 3.16
N THR A 331 -11.70 46.28 3.22
CA THR A 331 -13.06 46.68 3.54
C THR A 331 -13.70 45.63 4.47
N GLU A 332 -13.78 46.02 5.71
CA GLU A 332 -14.88 46.09 6.65
C GLU A 332 -15.73 44.84 6.89
N GLN A 333 -15.58 44.38 8.10
CA GLN A 333 -16.46 43.57 8.89
C GLN A 333 -17.61 44.49 9.43
N PRO A 334 -18.86 44.03 9.52
CA PRO A 334 -19.76 44.57 10.52
C PRO A 334 -19.94 43.59 11.68
N ALA A 335 -19.89 44.18 12.84
CA ALA A 335 -20.04 43.61 14.15
C ALA A 335 -21.49 43.36 14.53
N SER A 336 -21.64 42.31 15.34
CA SER A 336 -22.52 42.14 16.52
C SER A 336 -23.98 42.50 16.46
N SER A 337 -24.81 41.51 16.82
CA SER A 337 -25.76 41.76 17.95
C SER A 337 -26.15 40.43 18.60
N SER A 338 -26.00 40.46 19.89
CA SER A 338 -26.45 39.54 20.92
C SER A 338 -27.96 39.34 20.93
N SER A 339 -28.42 38.13 21.24
CA SER A 339 -29.47 37.97 22.24
C SER A 339 -29.49 36.51 22.73
N ALA A 340 -29.37 36.41 24.01
CA ALA A 340 -29.60 35.24 24.82
C ALA A 340 -31.10 34.90 24.86
N GLU A 341 -31.39 33.60 24.79
CA GLU A 341 -32.54 33.02 25.52
C GLU A 341 -32.30 31.50 25.68
N GLN A 342 -32.06 31.09 26.90
CA GLN A 342 -32.36 29.74 27.39
C GLN A 342 -33.81 29.76 27.88
N PRO A 343 -34.59 28.68 27.71
CA PRO A 343 -34.88 27.94 28.94
C PRO A 343 -34.76 26.42 28.78
N ALA A 344 -34.45 25.83 29.91
CA ALA A 344 -34.43 24.45 30.27
C ALA A 344 -35.73 23.70 29.96
N THR A 345 -35.63 22.43 29.59
CA THR A 345 -36.29 21.36 30.36
C THR A 345 -35.73 20.01 29.94
N SER A 346 -35.29 19.26 30.93
CA SER A 346 -34.91 17.87 30.95
C SER A 346 -36.07 16.98 30.50
N GLU A 347 -35.84 16.09 29.56
CA GLU A 347 -36.57 14.83 29.45
C GLU A 347 -35.58 13.68 29.34
N GLN A 348 -35.66 12.83 30.36
CA GLN A 348 -34.94 11.59 30.56
C GLN A 348 -35.57 10.55 29.65
N PRO A 349 -34.78 9.73 28.93
CA PRO A 349 -35.33 8.61 28.17
C PRO A 349 -35.83 7.52 29.10
N PRO A 350 -36.90 6.77 28.74
CA PRO A 350 -37.48 5.74 29.56
C PRO A 350 -36.58 4.49 29.62
N GLU A 351 -36.52 3.89 30.80
CA GLU A 351 -35.91 2.58 31.07
C GLU A 351 -36.60 1.48 30.26
N PRO A 352 -35.87 0.49 29.75
CA PRO A 352 -36.48 -0.68 29.13
C PRO A 352 -37.03 -1.62 30.21
N SER A 353 -38.33 -1.86 30.13
CA SER A 353 -39.06 -2.86 30.93
C SER A 353 -38.51 -4.28 30.67
N SER A 354 -38.23 -4.93 31.79
CA SER A 354 -37.95 -6.35 31.90
C SER A 354 -39.09 -7.21 31.31
N SER A 355 -38.80 -8.05 30.34
CA SER A 355 -39.65 -9.20 30.00
C SER A 355 -38.82 -10.47 29.87
N SER A 356 -39.10 -11.34 30.82
CA SER A 356 -39.09 -12.82 30.83
C SER A 356 -38.10 -13.57 29.92
N SER A 357 -37.19 -14.23 30.64
CA SER A 357 -36.43 -15.41 30.26
C SER A 357 -37.30 -16.46 29.54
N GLN A 358 -36.99 -16.71 28.29
CA GLN A 358 -37.30 -18.01 27.66
C GLN A 358 -36.00 -18.81 27.52
N GLU A 359 -36.04 -19.99 28.11
CA GLU A 359 -35.05 -21.03 28.06
C GLU A 359 -34.83 -21.53 26.62
N PRO A 360 -33.59 -21.78 26.17
CA PRO A 360 -33.34 -22.27 24.82
C PRO A 360 -33.78 -23.74 24.69
N PRO A 361 -34.27 -24.18 23.49
CA PRO A 361 -34.72 -25.54 23.28
C PRO A 361 -33.53 -26.53 23.28
N GLN A 362 -33.75 -27.66 23.97
CA GLN A 362 -32.85 -28.80 24.02
C GLN A 362 -32.73 -29.47 22.62
N PRO A 363 -31.56 -30.05 22.30
CA PRO A 363 -31.39 -30.81 21.08
C PRO A 363 -32.10 -32.17 21.17
N PRO A 364 -32.54 -32.76 20.06
CA PRO A 364 -33.26 -34.05 20.07
C PRO A 364 -32.32 -35.19 20.42
N GLU A 365 -32.83 -36.08 21.29
CA GLU A 365 -32.22 -37.36 21.68
C GLU A 365 -32.06 -38.27 20.47
N SER A 366 -30.85 -38.76 20.24
CA SER A 366 -30.56 -39.82 19.27
C SER A 366 -30.90 -41.16 19.88
N SER A 367 -31.97 -41.78 19.42
CA SER A 367 -32.26 -43.18 19.68
C SER A 367 -31.38 -44.11 18.83
N SER A 368 -30.40 -44.70 19.43
CA SER A 368 -29.67 -45.85 18.87
C SER A 368 -30.39 -47.14 19.23
N LYS A 369 -30.80 -47.89 18.23
CA LYS A 369 -31.03 -49.33 18.36
C LYS A 369 -30.01 -50.09 17.53
N PRO A 370 -29.45 -51.16 18.04
CA PRO A 370 -28.54 -52.00 17.27
C PRO A 370 -29.34 -53.06 16.48
N ASP A 371 -29.02 -53.21 15.20
CA ASP A 371 -29.42 -54.39 14.43
C ASP A 371 -28.20 -55.28 14.23
N GLU A 372 -28.30 -56.46 14.93
CA GLU A 372 -27.62 -57.69 14.56
C GLU A 372 -28.32 -58.29 13.32
N ASN A 373 -27.61 -58.60 12.25
CA ASN A 373 -27.61 -59.96 11.69
C ASN A 373 -26.77 -60.12 10.40
N LYS A 374 -25.83 -61.12 10.49
CA LYS A 374 -25.53 -62.22 9.57
C LYS A 374 -25.05 -61.95 8.12
N ALA A 375 -23.81 -62.34 7.99
CA ALA A 375 -23.30 -63.43 7.12
C ALA A 375 -23.88 -63.61 5.69
N ALA A 376 -23.05 -63.39 4.72
CA ALA A 376 -22.60 -64.36 3.72
C ALA A 376 -21.41 -63.74 2.93
#